data_bac27e0cdce86b3396febf9be70dc216
#
_entry.id   bac27e0cdce86b3396febf9be70dc216
#
_cell.length_a   1.000
_cell.length_b   1.000
_cell.length_c   1.000
_cell.angle_alpha   90.00
_cell.angle_beta   90.00
_cell.angle_gamma   90.00
#
_symmetry.space_group_name_H-M   'P 1'
#
loop_
_entity.id
_entity.type
_entity.pdbx_description
1 polymer ?
#
loop_
_entity_poly.entity_id
_entity_poly.type
_entity_poly.pdbx_seq_one_letter_code
_entity_poly.pdbx_strand_id
1 'polypeptide(L)'
;MRRWAGRLVVVLLLVPLGAVSAQRLARPLEDRALRPGDVLRINVWRHAELSGDFVVAPDSTLVDPVYQVVKVAGVPLSVVRERLRGVLSTYEQGVPFVVEPVFPVTVAGEVRQPNLYRLPEGTTFAQAIAQAGGPTELGRLNKVQVIRRDSTMMIDLGSGYLKYERLTIASGDQILVERRSNFNFLRDALYPLASLTAAVAAVLAYSRYR
;
A
#
# COMPACT_ATOMS: atom_id res chain seq x y z
N MET A 1 -80.81 21.65 0.41
CA MET A 1 -80.10 20.44 -0.05
C MET A 1 -78.77 20.88 -0.66
N ARG A 2 -77.64 20.85 0.08
CA ARG A 2 -76.32 21.17 -0.44
C ARG A 2 -75.34 20.07 0.02
N ARG A 3 -74.93 19.26 -0.95
CA ARG A 3 -74.01 18.13 -0.76
C ARG A 3 -72.58 18.67 -0.68
N TRP A 4 -71.92 18.50 0.45
CA TRP A 4 -70.48 18.74 0.59
C TRP A 4 -69.70 17.45 0.25
N ALA A 5 -68.94 17.49 -0.84
CA ALA A 5 -67.99 16.45 -1.21
C ALA A 5 -66.68 16.78 -0.53
N GLY A 6 -66.29 16.02 0.48
CA GLY A 6 -65.02 16.11 1.14
C GLY A 6 -63.90 15.57 0.20
N ARG A 7 -62.96 16.40 -0.19
CA ARG A 7 -61.73 15.99 -0.86
C ARG A 7 -60.73 15.50 0.19
N LEU A 8 -60.47 14.20 0.17
CA LEU A 8 -59.39 13.58 0.94
C LEU A 8 -58.06 13.93 0.26
N VAL A 9 -57.27 14.79 0.89
CA VAL A 9 -55.88 15.07 0.45
C VAL A 9 -55.00 14.04 1.11
N VAL A 10 -54.54 13.05 0.33
CA VAL A 10 -53.54 12.09 0.74
C VAL A 10 -52.17 12.77 0.57
N VAL A 11 -51.59 13.22 1.67
CA VAL A 11 -50.19 13.70 1.68
C VAL A 11 -49.28 12.50 1.71
N LEU A 12 -48.72 12.17 0.53
CA LEU A 12 -47.69 11.15 0.37
C LEU A 12 -46.36 11.70 0.90
N LEU A 13 -45.98 11.33 2.13
CA LEU A 13 -44.67 11.61 2.70
C LEU A 13 -43.62 10.79 1.95
N LEU A 14 -42.99 11.42 0.97
CA LEU A 14 -41.76 10.92 0.33
C LEU A 14 -40.62 10.99 1.34
N VAL A 15 -40.31 9.86 2.00
CA VAL A 15 -39.10 9.69 2.79
C VAL A 15 -37.97 9.47 1.78
N PRO A 16 -36.89 10.30 1.75
CA PRO A 16 -35.77 10.03 0.87
C PRO A 16 -34.97 8.84 1.42
N LEU A 17 -35.09 7.67 0.77
CA LEU A 17 -34.24 6.49 0.97
C LEU A 17 -32.87 6.71 0.29
N GLY A 18 -32.05 7.60 0.81
CA GLY A 18 -30.82 7.92 0.09
C GLY A 18 -29.71 8.55 0.93
N ALA A 19 -29.52 8.14 2.20
CA ALA A 19 -28.42 8.71 2.99
C ALA A 19 -27.80 7.75 4.03
N VAL A 20 -27.63 6.48 3.71
CA VAL A 20 -26.96 5.51 4.61
C VAL A 20 -25.76 4.86 3.92
N SER A 21 -24.97 5.59 3.17
CA SER A 21 -23.78 5.00 2.52
C SER A 21 -22.50 5.84 2.59
N ALA A 22 -22.38 6.80 3.50
CA ALA A 22 -21.21 7.68 3.54
C ALA A 22 -20.42 7.68 4.85
N GLN A 23 -20.68 6.76 5.78
CA GLN A 23 -19.91 6.71 7.05
C GLN A 23 -19.27 5.34 7.28
N ARG A 24 -18.54 4.80 6.29
CA ARG A 24 -17.37 3.98 6.61
C ARG A 24 -16.23 4.95 6.94
N LEU A 25 -16.38 5.68 8.02
CA LEU A 25 -15.30 6.39 8.67
C LEU A 25 -14.16 5.38 8.86
N ALA A 26 -12.98 5.73 8.37
CA ALA A 26 -11.76 5.01 8.70
C ALA A 26 -11.78 4.79 10.21
N ARG A 27 -11.80 3.52 10.65
CA ARG A 27 -11.71 3.21 12.07
C ARG A 27 -10.44 3.87 12.58
N PRO A 28 -10.48 4.55 13.73
CA PRO A 28 -9.27 5.08 14.33
C PRO A 28 -8.22 3.97 14.39
N LEU A 29 -6.95 4.30 14.15
CA LEU A 29 -5.82 3.36 14.19
C LEU A 29 -5.80 2.54 15.49
N GLU A 30 -6.31 3.14 16.57
CA GLU A 30 -6.38 2.52 17.91
C GLU A 30 -7.39 1.35 18.00
N ASP A 31 -8.36 1.26 17.09
CA ASP A 31 -9.39 0.20 17.10
C ASP A 31 -9.01 -1.02 16.25
N ARG A 32 -7.87 -0.98 15.57
CA ARG A 32 -7.44 -2.10 14.77
C ARG A 32 -6.80 -3.19 15.61
N ALA A 33 -7.37 -4.39 15.53
CA ALA A 33 -6.77 -5.57 16.13
C ALA A 33 -5.62 -6.11 15.26
N LEU A 34 -4.48 -6.36 15.87
CA LEU A 34 -3.33 -7.02 15.24
C LEU A 34 -3.66 -8.49 14.89
N ARG A 35 -2.97 -9.00 13.89
CA ARG A 35 -3.09 -10.40 13.43
C ARG A 35 -1.75 -11.11 13.52
N PRO A 36 -1.71 -12.43 13.65
CA PRO A 36 -0.49 -13.19 13.46
C PRO A 36 0.19 -12.83 12.14
N GLY A 37 1.50 -12.60 12.18
CA GLY A 37 2.30 -12.14 11.05
C GLY A 37 2.42 -10.62 10.91
N ASP A 38 1.60 -9.83 11.61
CA ASP A 38 1.81 -8.38 11.67
C ASP A 38 3.08 -8.06 12.48
N VAL A 39 3.64 -6.87 12.26
CA VAL A 39 4.83 -6.41 12.96
C VAL A 39 4.46 -5.22 13.83
N LEU A 40 4.91 -5.24 15.07
CA LEU A 40 4.72 -4.17 16.03
C LEU A 40 6.06 -3.54 16.34
N ARG A 41 6.21 -2.25 16.04
CA ARG A 41 7.37 -1.47 16.46
C ARG A 41 7.15 -0.93 17.85
N ILE A 42 8.09 -1.21 18.76
CA ILE A 42 8.10 -0.72 20.12
C ILE A 42 9.37 0.11 20.28
N ASN A 43 9.23 1.37 20.66
CA ASN A 43 10.35 2.25 20.99
C ASN A 43 10.24 2.65 22.47
N VAL A 44 11.18 2.21 23.29
CA VAL A 44 11.22 2.50 24.72
C VAL A 44 12.31 3.54 24.96
N TRP A 45 11.96 4.64 25.60
CA TRP A 45 12.90 5.73 25.84
C TRP A 45 14.10 5.26 26.65
N ARG A 46 15.31 5.52 26.14
CA ARG A 46 16.62 5.16 26.77
C ARG A 46 16.88 3.67 26.93
N HIS A 47 16.01 2.80 26.41
CA HIS A 47 16.14 1.34 26.45
C HIS A 47 16.16 0.77 25.05
N ALA A 48 17.34 0.82 24.42
CA ALA A 48 17.53 0.27 23.07
C ALA A 48 17.31 -1.25 23.02
N GLU A 49 17.67 -1.95 24.11
CA GLU A 49 17.52 -3.40 24.29
C GLU A 49 16.05 -3.85 24.38
N LEU A 50 15.14 -2.94 24.75
CA LEU A 50 13.69 -3.17 24.80
C LEU A 50 12.98 -2.60 23.55
N SER A 51 13.72 -2.02 22.62
CA SER A 51 13.17 -1.37 21.43
C SER A 51 13.43 -2.22 20.19
N GLY A 52 12.48 -2.25 19.25
CA GLY A 52 12.65 -3.00 18.02
C GLY A 52 11.34 -3.24 17.25
N ASP A 53 11.45 -4.03 16.20
CA ASP A 53 10.33 -4.53 15.40
C ASP A 53 10.05 -5.98 15.79
N PHE A 54 8.89 -6.23 16.38
CA PHE A 54 8.50 -7.54 16.92
C PHE A 54 7.36 -8.14 16.09
N VAL A 55 7.54 -9.37 15.64
CA VAL A 55 6.53 -10.10 14.85
C VAL A 55 5.49 -10.70 15.79
N VAL A 56 4.22 -10.61 15.41
CA VAL A 56 3.12 -11.28 16.11
C VAL A 56 3.12 -12.76 15.73
N ALA A 57 3.35 -13.63 16.70
CA ALA A 57 3.38 -15.07 16.54
C ALA A 57 1.97 -15.68 16.31
N PRO A 58 1.88 -16.92 15.79
CA PRO A 58 0.61 -17.62 15.63
C PRO A 58 -0.18 -17.83 16.92
N ASP A 59 0.50 -17.88 18.06
CA ASP A 59 -0.09 -17.99 19.41
C ASP A 59 -0.59 -16.65 19.96
N SER A 60 -0.54 -15.59 19.12
CA SER A 60 -0.96 -14.23 19.44
C SER A 60 -0.02 -13.44 20.35
N THR A 61 1.17 -13.94 20.64
CA THR A 61 2.21 -13.23 21.42
C THR A 61 3.22 -12.55 20.51
N LEU A 62 4.16 -11.77 21.08
CA LEU A 62 5.28 -11.22 20.34
C LEU A 62 6.46 -12.21 20.35
N VAL A 63 7.16 -12.33 19.23
CA VAL A 63 8.36 -13.18 19.09
C VAL A 63 9.55 -12.46 19.72
N ASP A 64 9.60 -12.47 21.05
CA ASP A 64 10.68 -11.85 21.81
C ASP A 64 10.69 -12.38 23.26
N PRO A 65 11.85 -12.66 23.87
CA PRO A 65 11.94 -13.19 25.23
C PRO A 65 11.29 -12.30 26.31
N VAL A 66 11.30 -10.99 26.13
CA VAL A 66 10.72 -10.02 27.07
C VAL A 66 9.20 -9.91 26.88
N TYR A 67 8.76 -9.89 25.62
CA TYR A 67 7.36 -9.61 25.26
C TYR A 67 6.52 -10.85 24.96
N GLN A 68 7.10 -12.07 24.99
CA GLN A 68 6.38 -13.33 24.73
C GLN A 68 5.19 -13.59 25.68
N VAL A 69 5.16 -12.94 26.81
CA VAL A 69 4.04 -13.03 27.77
C VAL A 69 2.85 -12.16 27.38
N VAL A 70 3.02 -11.24 26.40
CA VAL A 70 2.01 -10.27 26.02
C VAL A 70 1.22 -10.78 24.82
N LYS A 71 -0.06 -11.12 25.03
CA LYS A 71 -0.98 -11.41 23.93
C LYS A 71 -1.43 -10.12 23.26
N VAL A 72 -1.10 -9.96 21.97
CA VAL A 72 -1.33 -8.74 21.20
C VAL A 72 -2.31 -8.92 20.05
N ALA A 73 -2.48 -10.15 19.51
CA ALA A 73 -3.42 -10.37 18.43
C ALA A 73 -4.87 -10.42 18.91
N GLY A 74 -5.77 -9.94 18.07
CA GLY A 74 -7.21 -9.94 18.32
C GLY A 74 -7.70 -8.88 19.31
N VAL A 75 -6.82 -8.00 19.79
CA VAL A 75 -7.19 -6.91 20.72
C VAL A 75 -6.84 -5.55 20.16
N PRO A 76 -7.54 -4.48 20.55
CA PRO A 76 -7.22 -3.11 20.15
C PRO A 76 -5.82 -2.70 20.58
N LEU A 77 -5.17 -1.82 19.81
CA LEU A 77 -3.81 -1.33 20.11
C LEU A 77 -3.73 -0.62 21.46
N SER A 78 -4.79 0.03 21.92
CA SER A 78 -4.91 0.63 23.24
C SER A 78 -4.71 -0.42 24.37
N VAL A 79 -5.32 -1.60 24.22
CA VAL A 79 -5.17 -2.71 25.17
C VAL A 79 -3.76 -3.30 25.11
N VAL A 80 -3.18 -3.42 23.89
CA VAL A 80 -1.78 -3.85 23.73
C VAL A 80 -0.83 -2.91 24.46
N ARG A 81 -1.02 -1.60 24.29
CA ARG A 81 -0.22 -0.57 24.96
C ARG A 81 -0.29 -0.69 26.48
N GLU A 82 -1.46 -0.95 27.02
CA GLU A 82 -1.62 -1.12 28.47
C GLU A 82 -0.92 -2.39 28.99
N ARG A 83 -1.03 -3.50 28.27
CA ARG A 83 -0.32 -4.74 28.61
C ARG A 83 1.20 -4.56 28.56
N LEU A 84 1.71 -3.88 27.53
CA LEU A 84 3.14 -3.57 27.42
C LEU A 84 3.61 -2.66 28.56
N ARG A 85 2.79 -1.68 28.97
CA ARG A 85 3.10 -0.84 30.12
C ARG A 85 3.29 -1.68 31.39
N GLY A 86 2.46 -2.71 31.61
CA GLY A 86 2.59 -3.63 32.70
C GLY A 86 3.94 -4.37 32.70
N VAL A 87 4.36 -4.87 31.52
CA VAL A 87 5.66 -5.56 31.37
C VAL A 87 6.83 -4.58 31.57
N LEU A 88 6.78 -3.43 30.92
CA LEU A 88 7.85 -2.43 31.00
C LEU A 88 8.03 -1.87 32.40
N SER A 89 6.97 -1.77 33.19
CA SER A 89 7.03 -1.30 34.59
C SER A 89 7.84 -2.23 35.50
N THR A 90 8.11 -3.47 35.07
CA THR A 90 9.01 -4.38 35.82
C THR A 90 10.48 -4.02 35.61
N TYR A 91 10.82 -3.29 34.57
CA TYR A 91 12.17 -2.80 34.27
C TYR A 91 12.38 -1.39 34.83
N GLU A 92 11.46 -0.46 34.46
CA GLU A 92 11.48 0.91 34.95
C GLU A 92 10.04 1.44 35.06
N GLN A 93 9.69 1.98 36.24
CA GLN A 93 8.38 2.56 36.47
C GLN A 93 8.19 3.84 35.67
N GLY A 94 7.09 3.93 34.89
CA GLY A 94 6.73 5.14 34.17
C GLY A 94 7.58 5.42 32.94
N VAL A 95 8.39 4.46 32.45
CA VAL A 95 9.21 4.66 31.24
C VAL A 95 8.33 5.05 30.05
N PRO A 96 8.66 6.15 29.34
CA PRO A 96 7.94 6.52 28.15
C PRO A 96 8.22 5.52 26.99
N PHE A 97 7.19 5.12 26.27
CA PHE A 97 7.34 4.27 25.10
C PHE A 97 6.27 4.57 24.05
N VAL A 98 6.59 4.26 22.80
CA VAL A 98 5.70 4.38 21.64
C VAL A 98 5.51 2.99 21.04
N VAL A 99 4.28 2.70 20.64
CA VAL A 99 3.90 1.45 19.99
C VAL A 99 3.13 1.77 18.72
N GLU A 100 3.62 1.25 17.61
CA GLU A 100 2.98 1.45 16.28
C GLU A 100 3.01 0.17 15.45
N PRO A 101 1.93 -0.17 14.75
CA PRO A 101 1.94 -1.23 13.75
C PRO A 101 2.81 -0.80 12.56
N VAL A 102 3.66 -1.70 12.07
CA VAL A 102 4.42 -1.50 10.83
C VAL A 102 4.12 -2.63 9.86
N PHE A 103 4.01 -2.28 8.59
CA PHE A 103 3.66 -3.22 7.54
C PHE A 103 4.89 -3.57 6.71
N PRO A 104 5.21 -4.87 6.58
CA PRO A 104 6.17 -5.32 5.59
C PRO A 104 5.59 -5.11 4.20
N VAL A 105 6.25 -4.30 3.39
CA VAL A 105 5.86 -3.96 2.01
C VAL A 105 7.08 -4.12 1.12
N THR A 106 6.94 -4.88 0.05
CA THR A 106 7.99 -5.02 -0.96
C THR A 106 7.84 -3.90 -1.98
N VAL A 107 8.91 -3.12 -2.17
CA VAL A 107 8.99 -2.15 -3.27
C VAL A 107 10.04 -2.63 -4.25
N ALA A 108 9.64 -2.85 -5.51
CA ALA A 108 10.46 -3.49 -6.53
C ALA A 108 10.27 -2.82 -7.91
N GLY A 109 11.00 -3.31 -8.91
CA GLY A 109 11.02 -2.78 -10.27
C GLY A 109 11.93 -1.57 -10.40
N GLU A 110 11.52 -0.58 -11.17
CA GLU A 110 12.30 0.60 -11.50
C GLU A 110 12.29 1.65 -10.39
N VAL A 111 12.82 1.27 -9.21
CA VAL A 111 13.11 2.14 -8.07
C VAL A 111 14.59 2.08 -7.74
N ARG A 112 15.12 3.11 -7.06
CA ARG A 112 16.57 3.19 -6.78
C ARG A 112 17.05 2.15 -5.78
N GLN A 113 16.21 1.80 -4.82
CA GLN A 113 16.53 0.84 -3.76
C GLN A 113 15.39 -0.18 -3.59
N PRO A 114 15.31 -1.20 -4.48
CA PRO A 114 14.32 -2.26 -4.32
C PRO A 114 14.63 -3.06 -3.04
N ASN A 115 13.62 -3.17 -2.16
CA ASN A 115 13.78 -3.87 -0.88
C ASN A 115 12.41 -4.19 -0.24
N LEU A 116 12.45 -4.98 0.84
CA LEU A 116 11.37 -5.15 1.78
C LEU A 116 11.45 -4.04 2.85
N TYR A 117 10.47 -3.17 2.87
CA TYR A 117 10.37 -2.06 3.83
C TYR A 117 9.37 -2.38 4.93
N ARG A 118 9.65 -1.93 6.16
CA ARG A 118 8.71 -1.95 7.29
C ARG A 118 8.23 -0.54 7.54
N LEU A 119 7.04 -0.23 7.03
CA LEU A 119 6.49 1.12 7.00
C LEU A 119 5.33 1.27 7.98
N PRO A 120 5.18 2.42 8.64
CA PRO A 120 4.05 2.69 9.51
C PRO A 120 2.71 2.52 8.80
N GLU A 121 1.68 2.14 9.54
CA GLU A 121 0.31 2.15 9.04
C GLU A 121 -0.07 3.57 8.61
N GLY A 122 -0.85 3.68 7.52
CA GLY A 122 -1.23 4.97 6.94
C GLY A 122 -0.23 5.52 5.93
N THR A 123 0.95 4.92 5.76
CA THR A 123 1.88 5.26 4.68
C THR A 123 1.20 5.09 3.31
N THR A 124 1.33 6.07 2.43
CA THR A 124 0.80 5.99 1.07
C THR A 124 1.75 5.24 0.13
N PHE A 125 1.25 4.79 -1.03
CA PHE A 125 2.11 4.15 -2.04
C PHE A 125 3.21 5.08 -2.55
N ALA A 126 2.91 6.38 -2.69
CA ALA A 126 3.91 7.38 -3.10
C ALA A 126 5.01 7.53 -2.04
N GLN A 127 4.65 7.56 -0.76
CA GLN A 127 5.63 7.60 0.33
C GLN A 127 6.48 6.33 0.38
N ALA A 128 5.88 5.15 0.16
CA ALA A 128 6.62 3.89 0.11
C ALA A 128 7.66 3.89 -1.03
N ILE A 129 7.30 4.38 -2.23
CA ILE A 129 8.23 4.51 -3.34
C ILE A 129 9.32 5.56 -3.03
N ALA A 130 8.97 6.67 -2.38
CA ALA A 130 9.93 7.68 -1.96
C ALA A 130 10.95 7.12 -0.95
N GLN A 131 10.53 6.26 -0.01
CA GLN A 131 11.42 5.54 0.91
C GLN A 131 12.39 4.61 0.16
N ALA A 132 11.97 4.05 -0.98
CA ALA A 132 12.83 3.27 -1.88
C ALA A 132 13.75 4.15 -2.75
N GLY A 133 13.94 5.43 -2.40
CA GLY A 133 14.77 6.39 -3.13
C GLY A 133 14.10 6.97 -4.38
N GLY A 134 12.81 6.74 -4.57
CA GLY A 134 12.04 7.17 -5.73
C GLY A 134 12.28 6.29 -6.97
N PRO A 135 11.61 6.59 -8.09
CA PRO A 135 11.77 5.86 -9.34
C PRO A 135 13.16 6.11 -9.95
N THR A 136 13.63 5.18 -10.77
CA THR A 136 14.77 5.39 -11.66
C THR A 136 14.35 6.32 -12.83
N GLU A 137 15.31 6.69 -13.69
CA GLU A 137 15.02 7.46 -14.92
C GLU A 137 14.09 6.71 -15.88
N LEU A 138 14.08 5.39 -15.79
CA LEU A 138 13.22 4.51 -16.60
C LEU A 138 11.92 4.14 -15.88
N GLY A 139 11.76 4.50 -14.62
CA GLY A 139 10.58 4.19 -13.82
C GLY A 139 9.35 5.00 -14.26
N ARG A 140 8.20 4.33 -14.29
CA ARG A 140 6.92 4.92 -14.71
C ARG A 140 5.97 5.02 -13.53
N LEU A 141 5.87 6.20 -12.92
CA LEU A 141 4.91 6.44 -11.84
C LEU A 141 3.44 6.41 -12.30
N ASN A 142 3.18 6.57 -13.59
CA ASN A 142 1.84 6.41 -14.14
C ASN A 142 1.44 4.94 -14.39
N LYS A 143 2.32 4.00 -14.11
CA LYS A 143 2.09 2.56 -14.18
C LYS A 143 2.76 1.86 -13.00
N VAL A 144 2.16 2.00 -11.83
CA VAL A 144 2.57 1.32 -10.62
C VAL A 144 1.60 0.17 -10.39
N GLN A 145 2.12 -1.05 -10.41
CA GLN A 145 1.34 -2.24 -10.09
C GLN A 145 1.42 -2.52 -8.59
N VAL A 146 0.28 -2.65 -7.96
CA VAL A 146 0.17 -3.06 -6.55
C VAL A 146 -0.49 -4.42 -6.48
N ILE A 147 0.21 -5.38 -5.93
CA ILE A 147 -0.28 -6.74 -5.70
C ILE A 147 -0.60 -6.85 -4.22
N ARG A 148 -1.88 -7.06 -3.91
CA ARG A 148 -2.39 -7.22 -2.55
C ARG A 148 -3.13 -8.55 -2.45
N ARG A 149 -2.51 -9.53 -1.77
CA ARG A 149 -3.02 -10.92 -1.75
C ARG A 149 -3.21 -11.44 -3.18
N ASP A 150 -4.45 -11.78 -3.56
CA ASP A 150 -4.79 -12.33 -4.89
C ASP A 150 -5.27 -11.27 -5.89
N SER A 151 -5.23 -9.98 -5.53
CA SER A 151 -5.67 -8.88 -6.38
C SER A 151 -4.50 -8.04 -6.86
N THR A 152 -4.56 -7.67 -8.12
CA THR A 152 -3.61 -6.74 -8.74
C THR A 152 -4.33 -5.46 -9.12
N MET A 153 -3.76 -4.34 -8.74
CA MET A 153 -4.30 -3.00 -9.01
C MET A 153 -3.23 -2.15 -9.70
N MET A 154 -3.62 -1.45 -10.77
CA MET A 154 -2.76 -0.47 -11.44
C MET A 154 -3.08 0.92 -10.90
N ILE A 155 -2.06 1.65 -10.48
CA ILE A 155 -2.15 3.00 -9.92
C ILE A 155 -1.34 3.95 -10.78
N ASP A 156 -1.93 5.11 -11.12
CA ASP A 156 -1.23 6.23 -11.73
C ASP A 156 -0.87 7.27 -10.66
N LEU A 157 0.37 7.26 -10.23
CA LEU A 157 0.92 8.24 -9.29
C LEU A 157 1.54 9.46 -10.00
N GLY A 158 1.62 9.46 -11.35
CA GLY A 158 2.15 10.57 -12.13
C GLY A 158 1.13 11.69 -12.34
N SER A 159 -0.04 11.36 -12.89
CA SER A 159 -1.11 12.33 -13.19
C SER A 159 -2.29 12.27 -12.21
N GLY A 160 -2.46 11.13 -11.55
CA GLY A 160 -3.58 10.84 -10.65
C GLY A 160 -3.26 10.99 -9.17
N TYR A 161 -2.22 11.77 -8.79
CA TYR A 161 -1.75 11.87 -7.40
C TYR A 161 -2.90 12.14 -6.41
N LEU A 162 -3.75 13.12 -6.68
CA LEU A 162 -4.88 13.47 -5.81
C LEU A 162 -5.91 12.35 -5.65
N LYS A 163 -6.10 11.53 -6.69
CA LYS A 163 -7.03 10.39 -6.65
C LYS A 163 -6.54 9.26 -5.75
N TYR A 164 -5.23 9.04 -5.72
CA TYR A 164 -4.60 7.93 -5.01
C TYR A 164 -3.88 8.35 -3.71
N GLU A 165 -3.92 9.64 -3.36
CA GLU A 165 -3.30 10.20 -2.15
C GLU A 165 -3.83 9.55 -0.86
N ARG A 166 -5.10 9.10 -0.88
CA ARG A 166 -5.73 8.43 0.27
C ARG A 166 -5.55 6.93 0.29
N LEU A 167 -4.96 6.34 -0.74
CA LEU A 167 -4.68 4.91 -0.76
C LEU A 167 -3.40 4.62 0.01
N THR A 168 -3.57 3.89 1.10
CA THR A 168 -2.48 3.49 1.97
C THR A 168 -2.07 2.05 1.72
N ILE A 169 -0.83 1.75 2.08
CA ILE A 169 -0.29 0.40 2.06
C ILE A 169 -1.02 -0.51 3.05
N ALA A 170 -0.91 -1.80 2.82
CA ALA A 170 -1.30 -2.84 3.77
C ALA A 170 -0.16 -3.85 3.94
N SER A 171 -0.21 -4.60 5.04
CA SER A 171 0.77 -5.66 5.32
C SER A 171 0.79 -6.69 4.18
N GLY A 172 1.99 -6.97 3.66
CA GLY A 172 2.20 -7.91 2.56
C GLY A 172 2.00 -7.35 1.15
N ASP A 173 1.77 -6.04 1.00
CA ASP A 173 1.68 -5.43 -0.33
C ASP A 173 3.01 -5.54 -1.08
N GLN A 174 2.90 -5.78 -2.39
CA GLN A 174 4.03 -5.69 -3.31
C GLN A 174 3.76 -4.53 -4.28
N ILE A 175 4.67 -3.57 -4.31
CA ILE A 175 4.61 -2.38 -5.15
C ILE A 175 5.66 -2.53 -6.24
N LEU A 176 5.23 -2.65 -7.48
CA LEU A 176 6.11 -2.81 -8.63
C LEU A 176 6.01 -1.59 -9.54
N VAL A 177 7.11 -0.84 -9.65
CA VAL A 177 7.21 0.28 -10.57
C VAL A 177 7.64 -0.24 -11.94
N GLU A 178 6.76 -0.10 -12.94
CA GLU A 178 7.05 -0.57 -14.30
C GLU A 178 8.13 0.25 -14.99
N ARG A 179 8.86 -0.41 -15.88
CA ARG A 179 9.85 0.23 -16.74
C ARG A 179 9.20 0.94 -17.91
N ARG A 180 9.71 2.13 -18.27
CA ARG A 180 9.37 2.80 -19.53
C ARG A 180 9.91 1.97 -20.67
N SER A 181 9.03 1.42 -21.51
CA SER A 181 9.42 0.80 -22.77
C SER A 181 9.82 1.90 -23.75
N ASN A 182 11.09 2.03 -24.04
CA ASN A 182 11.60 2.91 -25.10
C ASN A 182 11.56 2.18 -26.45
N PHE A 183 10.42 1.55 -26.79
CA PHE A 183 10.26 1.02 -28.12
C PHE A 183 10.18 2.20 -29.10
N ASN A 184 11.27 2.41 -29.80
CA ASN A 184 11.37 3.43 -30.84
C ASN A 184 11.08 2.76 -32.18
N PHE A 185 9.83 2.88 -32.68
CA PHE A 185 9.38 2.23 -33.92
C PHE A 185 10.34 2.49 -35.10
N LEU A 186 10.85 3.72 -35.22
CA LEU A 186 11.80 4.08 -36.26
C LEU A 186 13.11 3.31 -36.10
N ARG A 187 13.66 3.22 -34.89
CA ARG A 187 14.94 2.56 -34.65
C ARG A 187 14.82 1.04 -34.60
N ASP A 188 13.80 0.54 -33.89
CA ASP A 188 13.75 -0.88 -33.52
C ASP A 188 13.00 -1.73 -34.56
N ALA A 189 12.14 -1.10 -35.40
CA ALA A 189 11.41 -1.77 -36.46
C ALA A 189 11.86 -1.37 -37.86
N LEU A 190 12.08 -0.07 -38.15
CA LEU A 190 12.40 0.38 -39.50
C LEU A 190 13.87 0.21 -39.92
N TYR A 191 14.84 0.40 -38.97
CA TYR A 191 16.25 0.22 -39.29
C TYR A 191 16.60 -1.21 -39.76
N PRO A 192 16.15 -2.28 -39.13
CA PRO A 192 16.39 -3.64 -39.61
C PRO A 192 15.80 -3.89 -41.01
N LEU A 193 14.61 -3.34 -41.29
CA LEU A 193 13.99 -3.47 -42.61
C LEU A 193 14.76 -2.69 -43.69
N ALA A 194 15.23 -1.48 -43.41
CA ALA A 194 16.04 -0.70 -44.30
C ALA A 194 17.38 -1.39 -44.65
N SER A 195 18.01 -2.06 -43.67
CA SER A 195 19.24 -2.83 -43.92
C SER A 195 19.00 -4.05 -44.80
N LEU A 196 17.87 -4.72 -44.66
CA LEU A 196 17.50 -5.85 -45.53
C LEU A 196 17.25 -5.41 -46.96
N THR A 197 16.56 -4.29 -47.18
CA THR A 197 16.32 -3.75 -48.54
C THR A 197 17.61 -3.32 -49.22
N ALA A 198 18.55 -2.72 -48.49
CA ALA A 198 19.88 -2.37 -49.01
C ALA A 198 20.68 -3.62 -49.40
N ALA A 199 20.65 -4.67 -48.59
CA ALA A 199 21.34 -5.95 -48.88
C ALA A 199 20.76 -6.63 -50.13
N VAL A 200 19.43 -6.67 -50.24
CA VAL A 200 18.75 -7.22 -51.45
C VAL A 200 19.09 -6.40 -52.71
N ALA A 201 19.10 -5.07 -52.61
CA ALA A 201 19.47 -4.20 -53.73
C ALA A 201 20.95 -4.42 -54.17
N ALA A 202 21.85 -4.60 -53.23
CA ALA A 202 23.27 -4.91 -53.50
C ALA A 202 23.44 -6.26 -54.22
N VAL A 203 22.70 -7.29 -53.79
CA VAL A 203 22.72 -8.63 -54.44
C VAL A 203 22.18 -8.56 -55.84
N LEU A 204 21.07 -7.83 -56.08
CA LEU A 204 20.47 -7.65 -57.39
C LEU A 204 21.37 -6.83 -58.32
N ALA A 205 22.08 -5.82 -57.82
CA ALA A 205 23.05 -5.04 -58.59
C ALA A 205 24.22 -5.91 -58.99
N TYR A 206 24.76 -6.73 -58.09
CA TYR A 206 25.86 -7.66 -58.37
C TYR A 206 25.50 -8.72 -59.42
N SER A 207 24.25 -9.22 -59.40
CA SER A 207 23.78 -10.22 -60.40
C SER A 207 23.63 -9.67 -61.79
N ARG A 208 23.50 -8.33 -61.99
CA ARG A 208 23.44 -7.66 -63.33
C ARG A 208 24.80 -7.42 -63.95
N TYR A 209 25.87 -7.52 -63.20
CA TYR A 209 27.25 -7.29 -63.70
C TYR A 209 27.98 -8.60 -64.07
N ARG A 210 27.28 -9.72 -64.00
CA ARG A 210 27.78 -11.03 -64.39
C ARG A 210 27.06 -11.52 -65.65
#